data_a47141884ba254ea627bf6f784b4eea1
#
_entry.id   a47141884ba254ea627bf6f784b4eea1
#
_cell.length_a   1.000
_cell.length_b   1.000
_cell.length_c   1.000
_cell.angle_alpha   90.00
_cell.angle_beta   90.00
_cell.angle_gamma   90.00
#
_symmetry.space_group_name_H-M   'P 1'
#
loop_
_entity.id
_entity.type
_entity.pdbx_description
1 polymer ?
#
loop_
_entity_poly.entity_id
_entity_poly.type
_entity_poly.pdbx_seq_one_letter_code
_entity_poly.pdbx_strand_id
1 'polypeptide(L)'
;SLQDPKRTQSMNRKVTEILAEMKASYPYYNPHCRIIGPEKKKAPSVISTEQKGNQITIKYKENGTKLVQADLIYSLNGNARYEEWFRVQAKIRTGGIVTAEIPSDSTHFFVNLVDENNFFVSFPECPDYASLSKTKDKFAKFAIPVE
;
A
#
# COMPACT_ATOMS: atom_id res chain seq x y z
N SER A 1 6.43 21.85 17.38
CA SER A 1 7.74 22.29 17.88
C SER A 1 7.79 22.08 19.40
N LEU A 2 8.92 21.64 19.94
CA LEU A 2 9.13 21.48 21.39
C LEU A 2 9.00 22.81 22.17
N GLN A 3 9.05 23.94 21.46
CA GLN A 3 9.00 25.29 22.05
C GLN A 3 7.58 25.82 22.31
N ASP A 4 6.56 25.31 21.60
CA ASP A 4 5.16 25.69 21.79
C ASP A 4 4.21 24.51 21.45
N PRO A 5 3.99 23.61 22.41
CA PRO A 5 3.15 22.41 22.16
C PRO A 5 1.67 22.77 21.92
N LYS A 6 1.15 23.84 22.54
CA LYS A 6 -0.25 24.28 22.34
C LYS A 6 -0.49 24.77 20.91
N ARG A 7 0.44 25.56 20.40
CA ARG A 7 0.38 26.05 19.01
C ARG A 7 0.52 24.90 18.02
N THR A 8 1.44 23.96 18.25
CA THR A 8 1.62 22.78 17.43
C THR A 8 0.35 21.93 17.38
N GLN A 9 -0.28 21.70 18.53
CA GLN A 9 -1.54 20.94 18.59
C GLN A 9 -2.69 21.65 17.87
N SER A 10 -2.80 22.99 18.03
CA SER A 10 -3.81 23.77 17.32
C SER A 10 -3.62 23.74 15.81
N MET A 11 -2.38 23.84 15.33
CA MET A 11 -2.06 23.76 13.91
C MET A 11 -2.35 22.36 13.34
N ASN A 12 -1.97 21.30 14.04
CA ASN A 12 -2.27 19.92 13.62
C ASN A 12 -3.78 19.70 13.51
N ARG A 13 -4.57 20.18 14.47
CA ARG A 13 -6.03 20.10 14.39
C ARG A 13 -6.58 20.81 13.15
N LYS A 14 -6.13 22.04 12.87
CA LYS A 14 -6.53 22.79 11.68
C LYS A 14 -6.18 22.06 10.38
N VAL A 15 -4.99 21.50 10.29
CA VAL A 15 -4.58 20.71 9.12
C VAL A 15 -5.51 19.49 8.95
N THR A 16 -5.81 18.79 10.04
CA THR A 16 -6.73 17.65 10.03
C THR A 16 -8.13 18.05 9.53
N GLU A 17 -8.67 19.17 10.02
CA GLU A 17 -9.96 19.71 9.61
C GLU A 17 -9.99 20.04 8.11
N ILE A 18 -8.96 20.73 7.61
CA ILE A 18 -8.82 21.09 6.19
C ILE A 18 -8.73 19.83 5.31
N LEU A 19 -7.93 18.84 5.70
CA LEU A 19 -7.80 17.59 4.96
C LEU A 19 -9.14 16.84 4.88
N ALA A 20 -9.90 16.85 5.98
CA ALA A 20 -11.23 16.23 6.01
C ALA A 20 -12.23 16.96 5.09
N GLU A 21 -12.26 18.30 5.12
CA GLU A 21 -13.10 19.11 4.22
C GLU A 21 -12.75 18.88 2.74
N MET A 22 -11.47 18.79 2.43
CA MET A 22 -10.98 18.51 1.07
C MET A 22 -11.15 17.05 0.65
N LYS A 23 -11.61 16.16 1.54
CA LYS A 23 -11.63 14.70 1.35
C LYS A 23 -10.27 14.17 0.92
N ALA A 24 -9.20 14.80 1.38
CA ALA A 24 -7.85 14.39 1.11
C ALA A 24 -7.47 13.17 1.97
N SER A 25 -6.69 12.26 1.41
CA SER A 25 -6.13 11.13 2.17
C SER A 25 -4.97 11.61 3.04
N TYR A 26 -4.87 11.04 4.25
CA TYR A 26 -3.65 11.19 5.05
C TYR A 26 -2.48 10.49 4.38
N PRO A 27 -1.25 11.02 4.53
CA PRO A 27 -0.07 10.32 4.05
C PRO A 27 0.08 8.98 4.79
N TYR A 28 0.39 7.94 4.04
CA TYR A 28 0.68 6.63 4.60
C TYR A 28 2.08 6.58 5.21
N TYR A 29 2.25 5.78 6.24
CA TYR A 29 3.54 5.52 6.86
C TYR A 29 4.20 4.29 6.23
N ASN A 30 5.46 4.46 5.82
CA ASN A 30 6.27 3.32 5.39
C ASN A 30 6.84 2.60 6.63
N PRO A 31 6.51 1.32 6.88
CA PRO A 31 7.01 0.57 8.05
C PRO A 31 8.53 0.39 8.04
N HIS A 32 9.19 0.53 6.89
CA HIS A 32 10.66 0.48 6.77
C HIS A 32 11.35 1.79 7.13
N CYS A 33 10.59 2.88 7.36
CA CYS A 33 11.15 4.16 7.73
C CYS A 33 11.84 4.08 9.11
N ARG A 34 13.09 4.58 9.22
CA ARG A 34 13.88 4.53 10.46
C ARG A 34 13.37 5.45 11.56
N ILE A 35 12.68 6.53 11.18
CA ILE A 35 12.24 7.59 12.09
C ILE A 35 10.95 7.22 12.82
N ILE A 36 10.19 6.24 12.32
CA ILE A 36 8.92 5.84 12.90
C ILE A 36 9.16 4.88 14.07
N GLY A 37 8.39 5.08 15.15
CA GLY A 37 8.50 4.34 16.40
C GLY A 37 8.18 2.83 16.30
N PRO A 38 8.06 2.14 17.45
CA PRO A 38 7.89 0.69 17.51
C PRO A 38 6.60 0.18 16.86
N GLU A 39 5.60 1.03 16.66
CA GLU A 39 4.31 0.70 16.06
C GLU A 39 4.43 0.10 14.66
N LYS A 40 5.48 0.43 13.93
CA LYS A 40 5.76 -0.15 12.61
C LYS A 40 5.88 -1.68 12.61
N LYS A 41 6.24 -2.29 13.74
CA LYS A 41 6.34 -3.75 13.89
C LYS A 41 4.97 -4.43 13.90
N LYS A 42 3.90 -3.66 14.09
CA LYS A 42 2.53 -4.14 14.09
C LYS A 42 1.88 -4.10 12.70
N ALA A 43 2.55 -3.48 11.72
CA ALA A 43 2.07 -3.44 10.34
C ALA A 43 1.78 -4.84 9.81
N PRO A 44 0.74 -5.01 8.98
CA PRO A 44 0.39 -6.32 8.44
C PRO A 44 1.50 -6.86 7.55
N SER A 45 1.56 -8.17 7.41
CA SER A 45 2.49 -8.85 6.51
C SER A 45 1.74 -9.81 5.59
N VAL A 46 2.09 -9.83 4.31
CA VAL A 46 1.56 -10.79 3.36
C VAL A 46 2.28 -12.12 3.55
N ILE A 47 1.50 -13.20 3.63
CA ILE A 47 2.00 -14.57 3.79
C ILE A 47 2.12 -15.25 2.42
N SER A 48 1.08 -15.14 1.60
CA SER A 48 1.04 -15.76 0.26
C SER A 48 0.01 -15.06 -0.62
N THR A 49 0.22 -15.20 -1.92
CA THR A 49 -0.75 -14.83 -2.96
C THR A 49 -1.04 -16.05 -3.82
N GLU A 50 -2.27 -16.21 -4.23
CA GLU A 50 -2.72 -17.27 -5.13
C GLU A 50 -3.62 -16.66 -6.19
N GLN A 51 -3.28 -16.88 -7.45
CA GLN A 51 -4.10 -16.48 -8.60
C GLN A 51 -4.84 -17.69 -9.16
N LYS A 52 -6.13 -17.52 -9.42
CA LYS A 52 -6.97 -18.49 -10.15
C LYS A 52 -7.78 -17.75 -11.21
N GLY A 53 -7.34 -17.83 -12.44
CA GLY A 53 -7.90 -17.02 -13.53
C GLY A 53 -7.76 -15.53 -13.21
N ASN A 54 -8.86 -14.79 -13.28
CA ASN A 54 -8.88 -13.36 -12.96
C ASN A 54 -9.05 -13.05 -11.45
N GLN A 55 -9.13 -14.05 -10.57
CA GLN A 55 -9.28 -13.84 -9.14
C GLN A 55 -7.97 -14.04 -8.39
N ILE A 56 -7.63 -13.09 -7.53
CA ILE A 56 -6.51 -13.21 -6.62
C ILE A 56 -6.98 -13.35 -5.18
N THR A 57 -6.33 -14.25 -4.46
CA THR A 57 -6.49 -14.43 -3.02
C THR A 57 -5.16 -14.17 -2.33
N ILE A 58 -5.17 -13.26 -1.36
CA ILE A 58 -4.02 -12.87 -0.58
C ILE A 58 -4.25 -13.32 0.86
N LYS A 59 -3.33 -14.10 1.41
CA LYS A 59 -3.29 -14.41 2.84
C LYS A 59 -2.35 -13.43 3.53
N TYR A 60 -2.83 -12.79 4.59
CA TYR A 60 -2.05 -11.86 5.39
C TYR A 60 -2.17 -12.15 6.87
N LYS A 61 -1.25 -11.61 7.64
CA LYS A 61 -1.23 -11.66 9.09
C LYS A 61 -1.29 -10.26 9.66
N GLU A 62 -2.18 -10.04 10.62
CA GLU A 62 -2.19 -8.88 11.50
C GLU A 62 -1.15 -9.08 12.60
N ASN A 63 -0.21 -8.15 12.73
CA ASN A 63 0.86 -8.22 13.72
C ASN A 63 0.56 -7.35 14.95
N GLY A 64 -0.72 -7.09 15.21
CA GLY A 64 -1.19 -6.30 16.34
C GLY A 64 -2.01 -5.07 15.99
N THR A 65 -2.23 -4.80 14.68
CA THR A 65 -3.15 -3.78 14.16
C THR A 65 -4.05 -4.39 13.11
N LYS A 66 -5.28 -3.87 13.00
CA LYS A 66 -6.26 -4.35 12.02
C LYS A 66 -5.96 -3.81 10.64
N LEU A 67 -6.19 -4.63 9.64
CA LEU A 67 -6.24 -4.20 8.25
C LEU A 67 -7.54 -3.43 8.01
N VAL A 68 -7.46 -2.21 7.47
CA VAL A 68 -8.62 -1.35 7.20
C VAL A 68 -8.84 -1.10 5.72
N GLN A 69 -7.80 -1.22 4.90
CA GLN A 69 -7.91 -1.04 3.46
C GLN A 69 -6.98 -2.03 2.74
N ALA A 70 -7.45 -2.53 1.62
CA ALA A 70 -6.65 -3.32 0.70
C ALA A 70 -6.98 -2.91 -0.73
N ASP A 71 -5.95 -2.77 -1.56
CA ASP A 71 -6.09 -2.40 -2.96
C ASP A 71 -5.25 -3.32 -3.83
N LEU A 72 -5.80 -3.70 -4.97
CA LEU A 72 -5.04 -4.27 -6.07
C LEU A 72 -4.60 -3.14 -6.99
N ILE A 73 -3.32 -3.07 -7.27
CA ILE A 73 -2.73 -2.13 -8.22
C ILE A 73 -2.32 -2.94 -9.44
N TYR A 74 -2.78 -2.54 -10.62
CA TYR A 74 -2.55 -3.28 -11.85
C TYR A 74 -2.09 -2.38 -12.98
N SER A 75 -1.43 -2.96 -13.96
CA SER A 75 -0.99 -2.28 -15.17
C SER A 75 -1.47 -3.04 -16.40
N LEU A 76 -1.90 -2.29 -17.41
CA LEU A 76 -2.26 -2.83 -18.72
C LEU A 76 -1.05 -2.87 -19.67
N ASN A 77 0.02 -2.16 -19.33
CA ASN A 77 1.20 -1.95 -20.16
C ASN A 77 2.52 -2.10 -19.38
N GLY A 78 2.56 -2.99 -18.40
CA GLY A 78 3.77 -3.26 -17.64
C GLY A 78 4.97 -3.57 -18.54
N ASN A 79 6.14 -3.08 -18.15
CA ASN A 79 7.39 -3.08 -18.92
C ASN A 79 7.43 -2.14 -20.15
N ALA A 80 6.35 -1.40 -20.44
CA ALA A 80 6.39 -0.36 -21.46
C ALA A 80 7.34 0.79 -21.08
N ARG A 81 7.65 1.67 -22.04
CA ARG A 81 8.50 2.83 -21.77
C ARG A 81 7.93 3.72 -20.67
N TYR A 82 6.60 3.88 -20.65
CA TYR A 82 5.83 4.60 -19.64
C TYR A 82 4.77 3.64 -19.13
N GLU A 83 4.96 3.13 -17.92
CA GLU A 83 4.01 2.25 -17.27
C GLU A 83 2.88 3.08 -16.66
N GLU A 84 1.66 2.60 -16.85
CA GLU A 84 0.47 3.17 -16.22
C GLU A 84 -0.06 2.18 -15.19
N TRP A 85 -0.31 2.67 -13.98
CA TRP A 85 -0.79 1.86 -12.87
C TRP A 85 -2.13 2.37 -12.37
N PHE A 86 -3.07 1.47 -12.25
CA PHE A 86 -4.43 1.72 -11.84
C PHE A 86 -4.73 1.00 -10.54
N ARG A 87 -5.78 1.44 -9.84
CA ARG A 87 -6.19 0.89 -8.56
C ARG A 87 -7.60 0.38 -8.60
N VAL A 88 -7.83 -0.81 -8.05
CA VAL A 88 -9.15 -1.35 -7.72
C VAL A 88 -9.17 -1.79 -6.27
N GLN A 89 -10.25 -1.47 -5.55
CA GLN A 89 -10.39 -1.85 -4.16
C GLN A 89 -10.55 -3.37 -4.03
N ALA A 90 -9.76 -3.96 -3.16
CA ALA A 90 -9.85 -5.36 -2.78
C ALA A 90 -10.81 -5.56 -1.59
N LYS A 91 -11.37 -6.75 -1.47
CA LYS A 91 -12.32 -7.09 -0.39
C LYS A 91 -11.59 -7.79 0.75
N ILE A 92 -11.59 -7.18 1.92
CA ILE A 92 -11.09 -7.80 3.15
C ILE A 92 -12.12 -8.82 3.63
N ARG A 93 -11.67 -10.04 3.89
CA ARG A 93 -12.47 -11.17 4.39
C ARG A 93 -12.01 -11.58 5.77
N THR A 94 -12.83 -12.34 6.46
CA THR A 94 -12.44 -12.95 7.74
C THR A 94 -11.29 -13.94 7.57
N GLY A 95 -10.53 -14.16 8.63
CA GLY A 95 -9.45 -15.16 8.63
C GLY A 95 -8.15 -14.72 7.95
N GLY A 96 -7.88 -13.40 7.85
CA GLY A 96 -6.64 -12.90 7.28
C GLY A 96 -6.58 -13.08 5.74
N ILE A 97 -7.71 -12.89 5.08
CA ILE A 97 -7.83 -13.06 3.63
C ILE A 97 -8.28 -11.75 2.98
N VAL A 98 -7.64 -11.41 1.88
CA VAL A 98 -8.07 -10.36 0.95
C VAL A 98 -8.32 -11.00 -0.40
N THR A 99 -9.40 -10.61 -1.07
CA THR A 99 -9.72 -11.06 -2.44
C THR A 99 -9.91 -9.87 -3.36
N ALA A 100 -9.41 -9.99 -4.58
CA ALA A 100 -9.63 -9.00 -5.63
C ALA A 100 -9.84 -9.71 -6.97
N GLU A 101 -10.48 -9.01 -7.88
CA GLU A 101 -10.60 -9.40 -9.28
C GLU A 101 -9.60 -8.61 -10.10
N ILE A 102 -8.76 -9.30 -10.85
CA ILE A 102 -7.79 -8.70 -11.75
C ILE A 102 -8.56 -8.26 -13.00
N PRO A 103 -8.55 -6.97 -13.36
CA PRO A 103 -9.21 -6.52 -14.60
C PRO A 103 -8.63 -7.20 -15.83
N SER A 104 -9.48 -7.42 -16.83
CA SER A 104 -9.06 -7.97 -18.12
C SER A 104 -7.93 -7.14 -18.73
N ASP A 105 -7.07 -7.80 -19.50
CA ASP A 105 -5.91 -7.20 -20.17
C ASP A 105 -4.82 -6.67 -19.23
N SER A 106 -4.92 -6.94 -17.92
CA SER A 106 -3.85 -6.64 -16.98
C SER A 106 -2.62 -7.50 -17.29
N THR A 107 -1.45 -6.87 -17.28
CA THR A 107 -0.17 -7.55 -17.52
C THR A 107 0.57 -7.87 -16.23
N HIS A 108 0.45 -6.98 -15.25
CA HIS A 108 1.13 -7.09 -13.96
C HIS A 108 0.25 -6.50 -12.86
N PHE A 109 0.45 -6.97 -11.64
CA PHE A 109 -0.21 -6.41 -10.47
C PHE A 109 0.67 -6.49 -9.22
N PHE A 110 0.31 -5.70 -8.21
CA PHE A 110 0.78 -5.82 -6.83
C PHE A 110 -0.35 -5.43 -5.88
N VAL A 111 -0.17 -5.73 -4.61
CA VAL A 111 -1.20 -5.52 -3.59
C VAL A 111 -0.71 -4.52 -2.56
N ASN A 112 -1.58 -3.60 -2.19
CA ASN A 112 -1.34 -2.65 -1.11
C ASN A 112 -2.29 -2.95 0.05
N LEU A 113 -1.74 -2.98 1.25
CA LEU A 113 -2.45 -3.17 2.50
C LEU A 113 -2.21 -1.95 3.40
N VAL A 114 -3.29 -1.44 4.02
CA VAL A 114 -3.21 -0.33 4.98
C VAL A 114 -3.86 -0.74 6.27
N ASP A 115 -3.18 -0.54 7.38
CA ASP A 115 -3.70 -0.79 8.70
C ASP A 115 -4.37 0.44 9.35
N GLU A 116 -5.01 0.24 10.50
CA GLU A 116 -5.67 1.30 11.26
C GLU A 116 -4.75 2.43 11.76
N ASN A 117 -3.43 2.19 11.77
CA ASN A 117 -2.41 3.19 12.09
C ASN A 117 -1.82 3.88 10.84
N ASN A 118 -2.43 3.64 9.68
CA ASN A 118 -1.98 4.19 8.40
C ASN A 118 -0.63 3.66 7.90
N PHE A 119 -0.16 2.53 8.40
CA PHE A 119 1.00 1.86 7.81
C PHE A 119 0.61 1.21 6.50
N PHE A 120 1.43 1.48 5.49
CA PHE A 120 1.23 1.02 4.12
C PHE A 120 2.26 -0.05 3.77
N VAL A 121 1.77 -1.22 3.37
CA VAL A 121 2.59 -2.35 2.97
C VAL A 121 2.25 -2.73 1.53
N SER A 122 3.25 -2.81 0.67
CA SER A 122 3.10 -3.34 -0.69
C SER A 122 3.62 -4.76 -0.77
N PHE A 123 2.97 -5.59 -1.58
CA PHE A 123 3.46 -6.92 -1.91
C PHE A 123 3.28 -7.22 -3.41
N PRO A 124 4.33 -7.65 -4.12
CA PRO A 124 5.71 -7.74 -3.64
C PRO A 124 6.26 -6.42 -3.14
N GLU A 125 7.27 -6.50 -2.28
CA GLU A 125 7.93 -5.30 -1.76
C GLU A 125 8.67 -4.59 -2.89
N CYS A 126 8.32 -3.32 -3.12
CA CYS A 126 9.02 -2.51 -4.09
C CYS A 126 10.36 -2.02 -3.50
N PRO A 127 11.48 -2.18 -4.20
CA PRO A 127 12.75 -1.63 -3.74
C PRO A 127 12.68 -0.11 -3.58
N ASP A 128 13.59 0.43 -2.78
CA ASP A 128 13.63 1.87 -2.58
C ASP A 128 13.89 2.63 -3.89
N TYR A 129 13.40 3.87 -3.96
CA TYR A 129 13.53 4.72 -5.14
C TYR A 129 14.99 4.94 -5.56
N ALA A 130 15.92 4.97 -4.61
CA ALA A 130 17.34 5.17 -4.91
C ALA A 130 17.92 3.97 -5.66
N SER A 131 17.47 2.75 -5.34
CA SER A 131 17.83 1.54 -6.07
C SER A 131 17.21 1.53 -7.47
N LEU A 132 15.92 1.85 -7.60
CA LEU A 132 15.21 1.93 -8.87
C LEU A 132 15.82 2.97 -9.83
N SER A 133 16.14 4.16 -9.32
CA SER A 133 16.70 5.23 -10.14
C SER A 133 18.08 4.90 -10.71
N LYS A 134 18.88 4.09 -10.02
CA LYS A 134 20.19 3.64 -10.48
C LYS A 134 20.11 2.61 -11.60
N THR A 135 19.16 1.68 -11.48
CA THR A 135 19.03 0.55 -12.43
C THR A 135 18.18 0.91 -13.64
N LYS A 136 17.39 2.01 -13.58
CA LYS A 136 16.38 2.37 -14.58
C LYS A 136 15.33 1.27 -14.79
N ASP A 137 15.19 0.39 -13.81
CA ASP A 137 14.24 -0.70 -13.86
C ASP A 137 12.80 -0.17 -13.84
N LYS A 138 11.90 -0.91 -14.45
CA LYS A 138 10.47 -0.66 -14.44
C LYS A 138 9.82 -1.26 -13.20
N PHE A 139 8.71 -0.67 -12.74
CA PHE A 139 7.96 -1.22 -11.60
C PHE A 139 7.43 -2.62 -11.88
N ALA A 140 7.03 -2.92 -13.11
CA ALA A 140 6.58 -4.25 -13.51
C ALA A 140 7.60 -5.37 -13.25
N LYS A 141 8.90 -5.06 -13.24
CA LYS A 141 9.94 -6.02 -12.87
C LYS A 141 9.77 -6.59 -11.45
N PHE A 142 9.16 -5.81 -10.55
CA PHE A 142 8.96 -6.16 -9.15
C PHE A 142 7.51 -6.54 -8.83
N ALA A 143 6.61 -6.37 -9.79
CA ALA A 143 5.22 -6.78 -9.70
C ALA A 143 5.03 -8.26 -10.06
N ILE A 144 3.87 -8.81 -9.74
CA ILE A 144 3.49 -10.16 -10.12
C ILE A 144 2.95 -10.12 -11.56
N PRO A 145 3.47 -10.91 -12.50
CA PRO A 145 2.86 -11.04 -13.82
C PRO A 145 1.51 -11.73 -13.71
N VAL A 146 0.56 -11.33 -14.54
CA VAL A 146 -0.75 -12.00 -14.65
C VAL A 146 -0.56 -13.26 -15.48
N GLU A 147 -1.07 -14.41 -14.96
CA GLU A 147 -1.04 -15.72 -15.61
C GLU A 147 -2.20 -15.92 -16.61
#